data_1dc4fb36a44181c31aed02c240aa92bd
#
_entry.id   1dc4fb36a44181c31aed02c240aa92bd
#
_cell.length_a   1.000
_cell.length_b   1.000
_cell.length_c   1.000
_cell.angle_alpha   90.00
_cell.angle_beta   90.00
_cell.angle_gamma   90.00
#
_symmetry.space_group_name_H-M   'P 1'
#
loop_
_entity.id
_entity.type
_entity.pdbx_description
1 polymer ?
#
loop_
_entity_poly.entity_id
_entity_poly.type
_entity_poly.pdbx_seq_one_letter_code
_entity_poly.pdbx_strand_id
1 'polypeptide(L)'
;MRLSLKELTIVAALGALWGSVEMTLGAFLHVLHVPFTGAVLGSIGICIALVGRVVVPRPGSTLSIAVVAALLKALSIGGVVLSPMIAIVMEGLLADAVLSLGGRPRRATFALAGAAAVTWNTLHMVLIQGLVFGAGVVRMYMIMVQKAAALLHIPTASVVAVLIVLVAGHVVAGALAGLVAWQAGRSVVARRALVEIDAGESS
;
A
#
# COMPACT_ATOMS: atom_id res chain seq x y z
N MET A 1 5.22 21.03 9.57
CA MET A 1 5.90 20.34 10.71
C MET A 1 7.16 19.69 10.16
N ARG A 2 8.32 19.95 10.78
CA ARG A 2 9.60 19.34 10.32
C ARG A 2 9.82 18.03 11.07
N LEU A 3 10.14 16.96 10.35
CA LEU A 3 10.59 15.69 10.94
C LEU A 3 12.00 15.88 11.52
N SER A 4 12.29 15.28 12.67
CA SER A 4 13.64 15.20 13.20
C SER A 4 14.52 14.31 12.34
N LEU A 5 15.85 14.39 12.49
CA LEU A 5 16.78 13.55 11.73
C LEU A 5 16.51 12.05 11.98
N LYS A 6 16.24 11.66 13.23
CA LYS A 6 15.86 10.27 13.59
C LYS A 6 14.59 9.82 12.88
N GLU A 7 13.56 10.68 12.83
CA GLU A 7 12.30 10.38 12.14
C GLU A 7 12.50 10.27 10.62
N LEU A 8 13.30 11.15 10.02
CA LEU A 8 13.67 11.10 8.60
C LEU A 8 14.38 9.79 8.25
N THR A 9 15.33 9.36 9.07
CA THR A 9 16.04 8.08 8.87
C THR A 9 15.07 6.89 8.89
N ILE A 10 14.11 6.88 9.82
CA ILE A 10 13.10 5.83 9.89
C ILE A 10 12.20 5.84 8.64
N VAL A 11 11.73 7.00 8.22
CA VAL A 11 10.91 7.17 7.01
C VAL A 11 11.68 6.71 5.78
N ALA A 12 12.94 7.11 5.64
CA ALA A 12 13.78 6.71 4.52
C ALA A 12 14.02 5.19 4.50
N ALA A 13 14.32 4.59 5.63
CA ALA A 13 14.55 3.14 5.75
C ALA A 13 13.29 2.33 5.41
N LEU A 14 12.12 2.72 5.90
CA LEU A 14 10.86 2.04 5.60
C LEU A 14 10.43 2.28 4.15
N GLY A 15 10.66 3.47 3.59
CA GLY A 15 10.43 3.73 2.18
C GLY A 15 11.37 2.92 1.27
N ALA A 16 12.63 2.78 1.68
CA ALA A 16 13.58 1.92 0.98
C ALA A 16 13.16 0.44 1.04
N LEU A 17 12.68 -0.03 2.18
CA LEU A 17 12.15 -1.39 2.32
C LEU A 17 10.96 -1.62 1.39
N TRP A 18 9.98 -0.72 1.38
CA TRP A 18 8.84 -0.82 0.45
C TRP A 18 9.29 -0.79 -1.00
N GLY A 19 10.14 0.18 -1.39
CA GLY A 19 10.66 0.28 -2.75
C GLY A 19 11.43 -0.98 -3.19
N SER A 20 12.20 -1.59 -2.29
CA SER A 20 12.92 -2.85 -2.57
C SER A 20 11.95 -4.01 -2.81
N VAL A 21 10.87 -4.12 -2.02
CA VAL A 21 9.80 -5.11 -2.25
C VAL A 21 9.15 -4.90 -3.61
N GLU A 22 8.84 -3.65 -3.96
CA GLU A 22 8.26 -3.31 -5.27
C GLU A 22 9.19 -3.66 -6.44
N MET A 23 10.48 -3.46 -6.29
CA MET A 23 11.46 -3.74 -7.35
C MET A 23 11.71 -5.23 -7.51
N THR A 24 11.79 -5.99 -6.42
CA THR A 24 12.17 -7.41 -6.44
C THR A 24 10.94 -8.31 -6.58
N LEU A 25 10.06 -8.31 -5.57
CA LEU A 25 8.85 -9.14 -5.58
C LEU A 25 7.91 -8.72 -6.71
N GLY A 26 7.81 -7.42 -7.00
CA GLY A 26 7.00 -6.90 -8.09
C GLY A 26 7.46 -7.44 -9.45
N ALA A 27 8.75 -7.41 -9.74
CA ALA A 27 9.30 -7.98 -10.97
C ALA A 27 9.02 -9.49 -11.07
N PHE A 28 9.24 -10.22 -9.98
CA PHE A 28 9.00 -11.65 -9.91
C PHE A 28 7.53 -12.03 -10.15
N LEU A 29 6.59 -11.36 -9.48
CA LEU A 29 5.15 -11.61 -9.65
C LEU A 29 4.66 -11.25 -11.06
N HIS A 30 5.24 -10.22 -11.70
CA HIS A 30 4.91 -9.87 -13.08
C HIS A 30 5.40 -10.94 -14.08
N VAL A 31 6.61 -11.46 -13.91
CA VAL A 31 7.15 -12.55 -14.75
C VAL A 31 6.28 -13.80 -14.63
N LEU A 32 5.80 -14.12 -13.45
CA LEU A 32 4.91 -15.26 -13.20
C LEU A 32 3.45 -15.01 -13.62
N HIS A 33 3.11 -13.81 -14.11
CA HIS A 33 1.74 -13.42 -14.47
C HIS A 33 0.73 -13.66 -13.35
N VAL A 34 1.15 -13.46 -12.09
CA VAL A 34 0.28 -13.64 -10.92
C VAL A 34 -0.86 -12.63 -10.97
N PRO A 35 -2.14 -13.07 -10.92
CA PRO A 35 -3.25 -12.15 -10.86
C PRO A 35 -3.23 -11.34 -9.56
N PHE A 36 -3.76 -10.11 -9.61
CA PHE A 36 -3.85 -9.20 -8.43
C PHE A 36 -2.50 -8.81 -7.81
N THR A 37 -1.41 -8.86 -8.57
CA THR A 37 -0.08 -8.43 -8.13
C THR A 37 -0.11 -7.06 -7.44
N GLY A 38 -0.88 -6.10 -7.97
CA GLY A 38 -1.05 -4.77 -7.35
C GLY A 38 -1.67 -4.82 -5.96
N ALA A 39 -2.67 -5.68 -5.73
CA ALA A 39 -3.27 -5.83 -4.39
C ALA A 39 -2.29 -6.44 -3.39
N VAL A 40 -1.50 -7.43 -3.81
CA VAL A 40 -0.49 -8.08 -2.98
C VAL A 40 0.61 -7.09 -2.61
N LEU A 41 1.20 -6.43 -3.60
CA LEU A 41 2.28 -5.47 -3.40
C LEU A 41 1.81 -4.24 -2.60
N GLY A 42 0.65 -3.68 -2.95
CA GLY A 42 0.05 -2.57 -2.22
C GLY A 42 -0.26 -2.93 -0.77
N SER A 43 -0.74 -4.16 -0.48
CA SER A 43 -0.97 -4.62 0.90
C SER A 43 0.32 -4.71 1.71
N ILE A 44 1.40 -5.22 1.12
CA ILE A 44 2.71 -5.30 1.78
C ILE A 44 3.27 -3.89 1.98
N GLY A 45 3.27 -3.07 0.93
CA GLY A 45 3.82 -1.72 0.95
C GLY A 45 3.09 -0.82 1.95
N ILE A 46 1.76 -0.82 1.92
CA ILE A 46 0.98 -0.02 2.86
C ILE A 46 1.11 -0.52 4.30
N CYS A 47 1.27 -1.84 4.52
CA CYS A 47 1.58 -2.37 5.84
C CYS A 47 2.88 -1.77 6.39
N ILE A 48 3.96 -1.72 5.58
CA ILE A 48 5.23 -1.10 5.95
C ILE A 48 5.05 0.39 6.29
N ALA A 49 4.34 1.13 5.44
CA ALA A 49 4.11 2.56 5.65
C ALA A 49 3.27 2.85 6.90
N LEU A 50 2.25 2.02 7.17
CA LEU A 50 1.42 2.14 8.37
C LEU A 50 2.16 1.77 9.65
N VAL A 51 3.09 0.80 9.63
CA VAL A 51 4.03 0.56 10.74
C VAL A 51 4.85 1.84 10.99
N GLY A 52 5.32 2.48 9.93
CA GLY A 52 6.01 3.76 10.01
C GLY A 52 5.19 4.86 10.71
N ARG A 53 3.89 4.91 10.43
CA ARG A 53 2.97 5.86 11.11
C ARG A 53 2.83 5.61 12.61
N VAL A 54 2.89 4.35 13.07
CA VAL A 54 2.89 4.05 14.51
C VAL A 54 4.20 4.49 15.16
N VAL A 55 5.33 4.26 14.47
CA VAL A 55 6.68 4.57 14.99
C VAL A 55 7.00 6.06 14.90
N VAL A 56 6.52 6.73 13.86
CA VAL A 56 6.61 8.19 13.63
C VAL A 56 5.18 8.75 13.57
N PRO A 57 4.55 9.04 14.73
CA PRO A 57 3.12 9.38 14.80
C PRO A 57 2.85 10.82 14.36
N ARG A 58 3.26 11.17 13.15
CA ARG A 58 3.10 12.51 12.57
C ARG A 58 2.32 12.48 11.27
N PRO A 59 1.42 13.43 11.02
CA PRO A 59 0.83 13.63 9.69
C PRO A 59 1.92 13.78 8.64
N GLY A 60 1.73 13.14 7.48
CA GLY A 60 2.69 13.12 6.39
C GLY A 60 3.73 12.00 6.43
N SER A 61 3.89 11.27 7.55
CA SER A 61 4.90 10.21 7.63
C SER A 61 4.61 9.05 6.67
N THR A 62 3.35 8.62 6.56
CA THR A 62 2.94 7.55 5.64
C THR A 62 3.15 7.96 4.19
N LEU A 63 2.75 9.19 3.82
CA LEU A 63 2.99 9.74 2.50
C LEU A 63 4.50 9.85 2.19
N SER A 64 5.30 10.33 3.15
CA SER A 64 6.75 10.45 2.93
C SER A 64 7.42 9.09 2.68
N ILE A 65 7.00 8.03 3.38
CA ILE A 65 7.46 6.65 3.13
C ILE A 65 7.09 6.21 1.71
N ALA A 66 5.86 6.47 1.28
CA ALA A 66 5.39 6.13 -0.06
C ALA A 66 6.14 6.91 -1.16
N VAL A 67 6.46 8.20 -0.93
CA VAL A 67 7.26 9.00 -1.87
C VAL A 67 8.66 8.40 -2.03
N VAL A 68 9.33 8.04 -0.94
CA VAL A 68 10.65 7.36 -1.02
C VAL A 68 10.54 6.05 -1.79
N ALA A 69 9.52 5.22 -1.52
CA ALA A 69 9.28 3.97 -2.24
C ALA A 69 9.04 4.21 -3.74
N ALA A 70 8.24 5.22 -4.10
CA ALA A 70 7.97 5.58 -5.48
C ALA A 70 9.23 6.07 -6.22
N LEU A 71 10.08 6.86 -5.56
CA LEU A 71 11.37 7.30 -6.14
C LEU A 71 12.30 6.12 -6.41
N LEU A 72 12.36 5.14 -5.51
CA LEU A 72 13.13 3.92 -5.75
C LEU A 72 12.52 3.08 -6.88
N LYS A 73 11.19 3.03 -6.99
CA LYS A 73 10.52 2.36 -8.10
C LYS A 73 10.90 2.96 -9.45
N ALA A 74 11.21 4.26 -9.52
CA ALA A 74 11.72 4.91 -10.72
C ALA A 74 13.05 4.31 -11.22
N LEU A 75 13.83 3.69 -10.33
CA LEU A 75 15.09 3.02 -10.66
C LEU A 75 14.90 1.57 -11.15
N SER A 76 13.65 1.06 -11.15
CA SER A 76 13.34 -0.30 -11.60
C SER A 76 13.59 -0.46 -13.11
N ILE A 77 14.34 -1.48 -13.48
CA ILE A 77 14.66 -1.78 -14.88
C ILE A 77 13.45 -2.45 -15.54
N GLY A 78 12.97 -1.84 -16.62
CA GLY A 78 11.97 -2.45 -17.52
C GLY A 78 10.51 -2.03 -17.26
N GLY A 79 9.88 -1.44 -18.27
CA GLY A 79 8.45 -1.19 -18.34
C GLY A 79 7.99 0.21 -17.98
N VAL A 80 6.68 0.39 -17.96
CA VAL A 80 6.02 1.67 -17.64
C VAL A 80 6.13 1.91 -16.13
N VAL A 81 7.04 2.81 -15.73
CA VAL A 81 7.35 3.08 -14.31
C VAL A 81 6.39 4.11 -13.71
N LEU A 82 5.90 5.05 -14.52
CA LEU A 82 5.11 6.20 -14.04
C LEU A 82 3.79 5.79 -13.39
N SER A 83 3.06 4.83 -13.98
CA SER A 83 1.78 4.38 -13.44
C SER A 83 1.90 3.75 -12.05
N PRO A 84 2.81 2.79 -11.79
CA PRO A 84 3.04 2.27 -10.43
C PRO A 84 3.52 3.35 -9.45
N MET A 85 4.34 4.30 -9.86
CA MET A 85 4.79 5.39 -8.98
C MET A 85 3.61 6.23 -8.48
N ILE A 86 2.70 6.60 -9.39
CA ILE A 86 1.48 7.34 -9.03
C ILE A 86 0.63 6.51 -8.08
N ALA A 87 0.48 5.20 -8.34
CA ALA A 87 -0.27 4.32 -7.45
C ALA A 87 0.29 4.32 -6.03
N ILE A 88 1.60 4.11 -5.87
CA ILE A 88 2.29 4.07 -4.57
C ILE A 88 2.11 5.40 -3.81
N VAL A 89 2.31 6.53 -4.48
CA VAL A 89 2.14 7.85 -3.86
C VAL A 89 0.70 8.07 -3.40
N MET A 90 -0.27 7.70 -4.22
CA MET A 90 -1.70 7.84 -3.89
C MET A 90 -2.12 6.89 -2.76
N GLU A 91 -1.60 5.67 -2.70
CA GLU A 91 -1.80 4.76 -1.56
C GLU A 91 -1.33 5.40 -0.25
N GLY A 92 -0.10 5.94 -0.25
CA GLY A 92 0.45 6.64 0.89
C GLY A 92 -0.34 7.88 1.28
N LEU A 93 -0.79 8.66 0.30
CA LEU A 93 -1.60 9.86 0.50
C LEU A 93 -2.97 9.54 1.13
N LEU A 94 -3.67 8.55 0.58
CA LEU A 94 -4.99 8.14 1.09
C LEU A 94 -4.89 7.58 2.51
N ALA A 95 -3.90 6.73 2.77
CA ALA A 95 -3.66 6.20 4.11
C ALA A 95 -3.31 7.33 5.11
N ASP A 96 -2.45 8.26 4.72
CA ASP A 96 -2.08 9.39 5.58
C ASP A 96 -3.28 10.32 5.85
N ALA A 97 -4.10 10.58 4.84
CA ALA A 97 -5.31 11.38 4.97
C ALA A 97 -6.31 10.73 5.95
N VAL A 98 -6.61 9.43 5.79
CA VAL A 98 -7.52 8.70 6.69
C VAL A 98 -7.01 8.75 8.12
N LEU A 99 -5.71 8.52 8.36
CA LEU A 99 -5.13 8.56 9.70
C LEU A 99 -5.07 9.98 10.30
N SER A 100 -4.86 10.98 9.47
CA SER A 100 -4.79 12.38 9.90
C SER A 100 -6.16 12.96 10.21
N LEU A 101 -7.19 12.58 9.44
CA LEU A 101 -8.58 12.98 9.66
C LEU A 101 -9.27 12.15 10.74
N GLY A 102 -8.86 10.90 10.94
CA GLY A 102 -9.43 9.96 11.91
C GLY A 102 -9.14 10.27 13.38
N GLY A 103 -8.38 11.31 13.67
CA GLY A 103 -8.07 11.78 15.02
C GLY A 103 -7.12 10.83 15.76
N ARG A 104 -7.59 10.23 16.88
CA ARG A 104 -6.74 9.33 17.68
C ARG A 104 -6.44 8.02 16.95
N PRO A 105 -5.17 7.54 16.91
CA PRO A 105 -4.81 6.27 16.34
C PRO A 105 -5.57 5.11 17.00
N ARG A 106 -6.31 4.35 16.21
CA ARG A 106 -7.10 3.18 16.65
C ARG A 106 -6.95 2.06 15.64
N ARG A 107 -7.21 0.82 16.05
CA ARG A 107 -7.24 -0.33 15.14
C ARG A 107 -8.14 -0.07 13.92
N ALA A 108 -9.34 0.49 14.15
CA ALA A 108 -10.29 0.78 13.09
C ALA A 108 -9.76 1.82 12.08
N THR A 109 -9.10 2.89 12.54
CA THR A 109 -8.53 3.90 11.63
C THR A 109 -7.39 3.33 10.78
N PHE A 110 -6.58 2.40 11.33
CA PHE A 110 -5.55 1.71 10.57
C PHE A 110 -6.14 0.72 9.57
N ALA A 111 -7.17 -0.02 9.94
CA ALA A 111 -7.90 -0.89 9.01
C ALA A 111 -8.51 -0.09 7.87
N LEU A 112 -9.17 1.05 8.16
CA LEU A 112 -9.73 1.94 7.14
C LEU A 112 -8.66 2.55 6.24
N ALA A 113 -7.52 2.96 6.81
CA ALA A 113 -6.40 3.53 6.05
C ALA A 113 -5.83 2.50 5.06
N GLY A 114 -5.62 1.26 5.51
CA GLY A 114 -5.17 0.18 4.65
C GLY A 114 -6.21 -0.17 3.58
N ALA A 115 -7.50 -0.27 3.96
CA ALA A 115 -8.58 -0.53 3.02
C ALA A 115 -8.65 0.55 1.93
N ALA A 116 -8.63 1.83 2.29
CA ALA A 116 -8.67 2.93 1.34
C ALA A 116 -7.48 2.90 0.37
N ALA A 117 -6.27 2.68 0.90
CA ALA A 117 -5.05 2.62 0.11
C ALA A 117 -5.07 1.46 -0.90
N VAL A 118 -5.34 0.22 -0.45
CA VAL A 118 -5.31 -0.95 -1.34
C VAL A 118 -6.46 -0.93 -2.36
N THR A 119 -7.62 -0.40 -1.98
CA THR A 119 -8.76 -0.22 -2.92
C THR A 119 -8.42 0.77 -4.04
N TRP A 120 -7.54 1.73 -3.79
CA TRP A 120 -7.04 2.65 -4.83
C TRP A 120 -6.47 1.91 -6.04
N ASN A 121 -5.83 0.76 -5.86
CA ASN A 121 -5.29 -0.01 -6.98
C ASN A 121 -6.35 -0.38 -8.01
N THR A 122 -7.57 -0.72 -7.58
CA THR A 122 -8.69 -0.98 -8.48
C THR A 122 -9.11 0.27 -9.23
N LEU A 123 -9.23 1.39 -8.52
CA LEU A 123 -9.61 2.68 -9.10
C LEU A 123 -8.50 3.23 -10.01
N HIS A 124 -7.25 3.11 -9.61
CA HIS A 124 -6.09 3.56 -10.36
C HIS A 124 -6.03 2.93 -11.76
N MET A 125 -6.24 1.61 -11.88
CA MET A 125 -6.27 0.95 -13.18
C MET A 125 -7.33 1.54 -14.12
N VAL A 126 -8.53 1.79 -13.60
CA VAL A 126 -9.64 2.31 -14.40
C VAL A 126 -9.46 3.79 -14.73
N LEU A 127 -9.15 4.61 -13.72
CA LEU A 127 -9.10 6.06 -13.85
C LEU A 127 -7.83 6.53 -14.58
N ILE A 128 -6.67 6.13 -14.11
CA ILE A 128 -5.41 6.66 -14.63
C ILE A 128 -5.06 6.00 -15.97
N GLN A 129 -5.15 4.68 -16.05
CA GLN A 129 -4.82 4.01 -17.31
C GLN A 129 -5.87 4.29 -18.39
N GLY A 130 -7.16 4.38 -18.03
CA GLY A 130 -8.22 4.75 -18.96
C GLY A 130 -8.05 6.17 -19.48
N LEU A 131 -7.67 7.13 -18.62
CA LEU A 131 -7.43 8.53 -19.00
C LEU A 131 -6.16 8.71 -19.84
N VAL A 132 -5.07 8.03 -19.46
CA VAL A 132 -3.76 8.21 -20.12
C VAL A 132 -3.64 7.40 -21.41
N PHE A 133 -4.15 6.19 -21.43
CA PHE A 133 -3.96 5.23 -22.54
C PHE A 133 -5.23 4.96 -23.37
N GLY A 134 -6.35 5.57 -22.99
CA GLY A 134 -7.61 5.51 -23.74
C GLY A 134 -8.36 4.17 -23.66
N ALA A 135 -9.33 3.98 -24.58
CA ALA A 135 -10.28 2.85 -24.55
C ALA A 135 -9.65 1.45 -24.65
N GLY A 136 -8.42 1.33 -25.15
CA GLY A 136 -7.70 0.05 -25.23
C GLY A 136 -7.45 -0.58 -23.85
N VAL A 137 -7.20 0.24 -22.84
CA VAL A 137 -6.97 -0.22 -21.46
C VAL A 137 -8.26 -0.65 -20.79
N VAL A 138 -9.36 0.03 -21.06
CA VAL A 138 -10.69 -0.38 -20.59
C VAL A 138 -11.03 -1.76 -21.14
N ARG A 139 -10.71 -2.03 -22.41
CA ARG A 139 -10.87 -3.36 -23.03
C ARG A 139 -10.01 -4.42 -22.33
N MET A 140 -8.76 -4.10 -22.01
CA MET A 140 -7.86 -5.02 -21.30
C MET A 140 -8.36 -5.30 -19.88
N TYR A 141 -8.89 -4.28 -19.20
CA TYR A 141 -9.54 -4.44 -17.90
C TYR A 141 -10.77 -5.36 -17.98
N MET A 142 -11.60 -5.20 -19.00
CA MET A 142 -12.75 -6.09 -19.23
C MET A 142 -12.31 -7.55 -19.45
N ILE A 143 -11.21 -7.77 -20.17
CA ILE A 143 -10.63 -9.12 -20.34
C ILE A 143 -10.14 -9.68 -18.99
N MET A 144 -9.51 -8.87 -18.16
CA MET A 144 -9.09 -9.29 -16.81
C MET A 144 -10.28 -9.62 -15.91
N VAL A 145 -11.34 -8.82 -15.98
CA VAL A 145 -12.59 -9.07 -15.24
C VAL A 145 -13.24 -10.37 -15.71
N GLN A 146 -13.28 -10.62 -17.02
CA GLN A 146 -13.80 -11.89 -17.58
C GLN A 146 -12.97 -13.10 -17.14
N LYS A 147 -11.64 -12.98 -17.12
CA LYS A 147 -10.76 -14.05 -16.61
C LYS A 147 -10.97 -14.29 -15.10
N ALA A 148 -11.13 -13.24 -14.32
CA ALA A 148 -11.44 -13.35 -12.90
C ALA A 148 -12.80 -14.01 -12.66
N ALA A 149 -13.81 -13.65 -13.46
CA ALA A 149 -15.13 -14.28 -13.42
C ALA A 149 -15.07 -15.78 -13.71
N ALA A 150 -14.30 -16.17 -14.72
CA ALA A 150 -14.09 -17.58 -15.08
C ALA A 150 -13.40 -18.36 -13.96
N LEU A 151 -12.38 -17.77 -13.31
CA LEU A 151 -11.69 -18.38 -12.16
C LEU A 151 -12.60 -18.55 -10.94
N LEU A 152 -13.51 -17.61 -10.71
CA LEU A 152 -14.44 -17.62 -9.59
C LEU A 152 -15.75 -18.40 -9.90
N HIS A 153 -15.88 -18.99 -11.10
CA HIS A 153 -17.08 -19.68 -11.58
C HIS A 153 -18.35 -18.80 -11.52
N ILE A 154 -18.18 -17.48 -11.72
CA ILE A 154 -19.28 -16.51 -11.74
C ILE A 154 -19.76 -16.35 -13.19
N PRO A 155 -21.08 -16.41 -13.46
CA PRO A 155 -21.60 -16.18 -14.80
C PRO A 155 -21.15 -14.82 -15.35
N THR A 156 -20.60 -14.80 -16.57
CA THR A 156 -20.05 -13.60 -17.23
C THR A 156 -21.08 -12.49 -17.45
N ALA A 157 -22.38 -12.80 -17.38
CA ALA A 157 -23.46 -11.81 -17.40
C ALA A 157 -23.45 -10.84 -16.21
N SER A 158 -22.68 -11.14 -15.16
CA SER A 158 -22.68 -10.36 -13.91
C SER A 158 -21.37 -9.61 -13.67
N VAL A 159 -20.95 -8.77 -14.64
CA VAL A 159 -19.75 -7.89 -14.51
C VAL A 159 -19.78 -7.10 -13.21
N VAL A 160 -20.95 -6.63 -12.79
CA VAL A 160 -21.14 -5.89 -11.53
C VAL A 160 -20.79 -6.76 -10.33
N ALA A 161 -21.21 -8.03 -10.29
CA ALA A 161 -20.89 -8.93 -9.19
C ALA A 161 -19.36 -9.19 -9.09
N VAL A 162 -18.70 -9.36 -10.24
CA VAL A 162 -17.23 -9.51 -10.28
C VAL A 162 -16.52 -8.26 -9.76
N LEU A 163 -16.97 -7.08 -10.16
CA LEU A 163 -16.42 -5.82 -9.66
C LEU A 163 -16.61 -5.68 -8.16
N ILE A 164 -17.78 -6.03 -7.63
CA ILE A 164 -18.05 -6.02 -6.19
C ILE A 164 -17.10 -6.97 -5.45
N VAL A 165 -16.92 -8.20 -5.94
CA VAL A 165 -16.00 -9.18 -5.33
C VAL A 165 -14.56 -8.69 -5.38
N LEU A 166 -14.13 -8.09 -6.48
CA LEU A 166 -12.80 -7.50 -6.63
C LEU A 166 -12.57 -6.35 -5.63
N VAL A 167 -13.49 -5.41 -5.56
CA VAL A 167 -13.40 -4.29 -4.62
C VAL A 167 -13.43 -4.79 -3.18
N ALA A 168 -14.34 -5.72 -2.85
CA ALA A 168 -14.41 -6.31 -1.51
C ALA A 168 -13.10 -7.02 -1.13
N GLY A 169 -12.49 -7.75 -2.06
CA GLY A 169 -11.18 -8.38 -1.87
C GLY A 169 -10.08 -7.38 -1.55
N HIS A 170 -10.01 -6.25 -2.27
CA HIS A 170 -9.04 -5.18 -2.01
C HIS A 170 -9.30 -4.50 -0.66
N VAL A 171 -10.57 -4.23 -0.32
CA VAL A 171 -10.96 -3.68 0.99
C VAL A 171 -10.52 -4.60 2.12
N VAL A 172 -10.79 -5.90 2.02
CA VAL A 172 -10.42 -6.89 3.04
C VAL A 172 -8.90 -7.00 3.15
N ALA A 173 -8.19 -7.15 2.03
CA ALA A 173 -6.72 -7.24 2.02
C ALA A 173 -6.08 -6.00 2.66
N GLY A 174 -6.53 -4.81 2.29
CA GLY A 174 -6.06 -3.55 2.85
C GLY A 174 -6.39 -3.40 4.33
N ALA A 175 -7.61 -3.77 4.76
CA ALA A 175 -7.99 -3.74 6.16
C ALA A 175 -7.12 -4.68 7.01
N LEU A 176 -6.85 -5.89 6.54
CA LEU A 176 -5.96 -6.84 7.20
C LEU A 176 -4.53 -6.30 7.27
N ALA A 177 -4.00 -5.72 6.19
CA ALA A 177 -2.70 -5.05 6.19
C ALA A 177 -2.63 -3.94 7.24
N GLY A 178 -3.67 -3.12 7.36
CA GLY A 178 -3.77 -2.08 8.38
C GLY A 178 -3.80 -2.62 9.81
N LEU A 179 -4.52 -3.72 10.06
CA LEU A 179 -4.57 -4.38 11.37
C LEU A 179 -3.23 -4.99 11.75
N VAL A 180 -2.56 -5.66 10.81
CA VAL A 180 -1.21 -6.22 11.00
C VAL A 180 -0.22 -5.10 11.30
N ALA A 181 -0.27 -4.01 10.53
CA ALA A 181 0.60 -2.84 10.73
C ALA A 181 0.41 -2.22 12.13
N TRP A 182 -0.83 -2.10 12.60
CA TRP A 182 -1.12 -1.62 13.94
C TRP A 182 -0.49 -2.48 15.02
N GLN A 183 -0.61 -3.81 14.92
CA GLN A 183 -0.04 -4.74 15.89
C GLN A 183 1.50 -4.71 15.83
N ALA A 184 2.08 -4.82 14.64
CA ALA A 184 3.53 -4.80 14.44
C ALA A 184 4.15 -3.49 14.93
N GLY A 185 3.55 -2.34 14.57
CA GLY A 185 4.04 -1.03 14.97
C GLY A 185 4.03 -0.86 16.49
N ARG A 186 2.97 -1.29 17.17
CA ARG A 186 2.91 -1.26 18.64
C ARG A 186 3.96 -2.15 19.29
N SER A 187 4.21 -3.32 18.74
CA SER A 187 5.26 -4.22 19.23
C SER A 187 6.65 -3.59 19.10
N VAL A 188 6.91 -2.89 17.99
CA VAL A 188 8.17 -2.17 17.79
C VAL A 188 8.33 -1.04 18.82
N VAL A 189 7.29 -0.25 19.06
CA VAL A 189 7.33 0.84 20.05
C VAL A 189 7.53 0.30 21.46
N ALA A 190 6.82 -0.77 21.84
CA ALA A 190 6.97 -1.40 23.14
C ALA A 190 8.40 -1.93 23.38
N ARG A 191 9.00 -2.60 22.38
CA ARG A 191 10.39 -3.10 22.49
C ARG A 191 11.42 -1.97 22.62
N ARG A 192 11.21 -0.85 21.93
CA ARG A 192 12.11 0.31 22.09
C ARG A 192 12.07 0.89 23.48
N ALA A 193 10.90 1.00 24.08
CA ALA A 193 10.76 1.48 25.45
C ALA A 193 11.50 0.58 26.46
N LEU A 194 11.46 -0.74 26.29
CA LEU A 194 12.21 -1.68 27.14
C LEU A 194 13.73 -1.49 27.02
N VAL A 195 14.24 -1.38 25.80
CA VAL A 195 15.69 -1.17 25.55
C VAL A 195 16.18 0.15 26.14
N GLU A 196 15.36 1.22 26.10
CA GLU A 196 15.71 2.51 26.70
C GLU A 196 15.76 2.44 28.24
N ILE A 197 14.89 1.65 28.87
CA ILE A 197 14.92 1.43 30.32
C ILE A 197 16.17 0.66 30.72
N ASP A 198 16.47 -0.47 30.05
CA ASP A 198 17.66 -1.29 30.33
C ASP A 198 18.98 -0.50 30.16
N ALA A 199 19.04 0.37 29.15
CA ALA A 199 20.21 1.23 28.92
C ALA A 199 20.37 2.33 30.00
N GLY A 200 19.26 2.83 30.54
CA GLY A 200 19.27 3.82 31.62
C GLY A 200 19.64 3.24 32.98
N GLU A 201 19.36 1.95 33.23
CA GLU A 201 19.74 1.28 34.47
C GLU A 201 21.23 0.84 34.51
N SER A 202 21.87 0.78 33.33
CA SER A 202 23.28 0.36 33.16
C SER A 202 24.29 1.52 33.18
N SER A 203 23.83 2.76 33.23
CA SER A 203 24.64 3.99 33.26
C SER A 203 24.66 4.66 34.66
#